data_2b86b17e19f887b4b77f73258b65228e
#
_entry.id   2b86b17e19f887b4b77f73258b65228e
#
_cell.length_a   1.000
_cell.length_b   1.000
_cell.length_c   1.000
_cell.angle_alpha   90.00
_cell.angle_beta   90.00
_cell.angle_gamma   90.00
#
_symmetry.space_group_name_H-M   'P 1'
#
loop_
_entity.id
_entity.type
_entity.pdbx_description
1 polymer ?
#
loop_
_entity_poly.entity_id
_entity_poly.type
_entity_poly.pdbx_seq_one_letter_code
_entity_poly.pdbx_strand_id
1 'polypeptide(L)'
;MIRLIKNILGKTIKFIYRITYKLIPTHKKTVLFIAFHGRGYSDNPRAIYEYMRQQDQFKDYRFIWAIKHHKKKNISIENAKVIEYFSIPYFFYLARSQYWIANCKLPMYVLKKKNQIYLQTWHGTPLKKLAFDIEVPEGTTFYRSGMNEEMMHETYAQDVKKYNYMISPSAFTTEIFQSAFRINRERLIETGYPRNDFLTNYTEEDVLNIKKKLGIPLDKKVLLYAPTWRDNSYITKGYTFKLEVHFDKWQKILGDEYVIVFKPHY
;
A
#
# COMPACT_ATOMS: atom_id res chain seq x y z
N MET A 1 5.38 -21.05 23.36
CA MET A 1 4.29 -21.94 22.90
C MET A 1 3.38 -21.28 21.88
N ILE A 2 2.65 -20.19 22.18
CA ILE A 2 1.68 -19.52 21.26
C ILE A 2 2.31 -19.09 19.94
N ARG A 3 3.52 -18.54 19.93
CA ARG A 3 4.25 -18.10 18.70
C ARG A 3 4.60 -19.29 17.80
N LEU A 4 4.98 -20.42 18.38
CA LEU A 4 5.28 -21.64 17.64
C LEU A 4 4.04 -22.20 16.95
N ILE A 5 2.92 -22.28 17.69
CA ILE A 5 1.63 -22.76 17.16
C ILE A 5 1.17 -21.86 15.99
N LYS A 6 1.26 -20.54 16.12
CA LYS A 6 0.93 -19.60 15.05
C LYS A 6 1.81 -19.78 13.80
N ASN A 7 3.10 -20.06 14.00
CA ASN A 7 4.03 -20.31 12.89
C ASN A 7 3.70 -21.62 12.16
N ILE A 8 3.42 -22.70 12.90
CA ILE A 8 3.03 -23.99 12.32
C ILE A 8 1.73 -23.85 11.54
N LEU A 9 0.69 -23.26 12.15
CA LEU A 9 -0.59 -23.00 11.50
C LEU A 9 -0.41 -22.17 10.22
N GLY A 10 0.41 -21.12 10.26
CA GLY A 10 0.70 -20.30 9.09
C GLY A 10 1.40 -21.07 7.96
N LYS A 11 2.34 -21.98 8.28
CA LYS A 11 2.99 -22.85 7.29
C LYS A 11 1.99 -23.84 6.68
N THR A 12 1.13 -24.44 7.51
CA THR A 12 0.10 -25.38 7.08
C THR A 12 -0.91 -24.72 6.13
N ILE A 13 -1.40 -23.53 6.46
CA ILE A 13 -2.33 -22.79 5.59
C ILE A 13 -1.68 -22.44 4.24
N LYS A 14 -0.42 -22.00 4.22
CA LYS A 14 0.31 -21.74 2.97
C LYS A 14 0.48 -22.99 2.12
N PHE A 15 0.78 -24.11 2.75
CA PHE A 15 0.93 -25.40 2.07
C PHE A 15 -0.41 -25.84 1.45
N ILE A 16 -1.50 -25.83 2.21
CA ILE A 16 -2.84 -26.15 1.71
C ILE A 16 -3.21 -25.21 0.55
N TYR A 17 -2.99 -23.90 0.69
CA TYR A 17 -3.23 -22.95 -0.39
C TYR A 17 -2.45 -23.30 -1.66
N ARG A 18 -1.16 -23.65 -1.53
CA ARG A 18 -0.30 -24.04 -2.66
C ARG A 18 -0.84 -25.22 -3.45
N ILE A 19 -1.48 -26.18 -2.76
CA ILE A 19 -2.08 -27.36 -3.40
C ILE A 19 -3.45 -27.02 -3.99
N THR A 20 -4.27 -26.28 -3.24
CA THR A 20 -5.70 -26.12 -3.54
C THR A 20 -6.03 -24.90 -4.40
N TYR A 21 -5.15 -23.89 -4.52
CA TYR A 21 -5.47 -22.65 -5.20
C TYR A 21 -5.93 -22.85 -6.66
N LYS A 22 -5.42 -23.87 -7.36
CA LYS A 22 -5.83 -24.19 -8.74
C LYS A 22 -7.22 -24.79 -8.81
N LEU A 23 -7.65 -25.49 -7.76
CA LEU A 23 -8.95 -26.17 -7.69
C LEU A 23 -10.12 -25.17 -7.44
N ILE A 24 -9.85 -24.02 -6.84
CA ILE A 24 -10.86 -22.99 -6.58
C ILE A 24 -11.12 -22.23 -7.89
N PRO A 25 -12.32 -22.29 -8.49
CA PRO A 25 -12.60 -21.59 -9.75
C PRO A 25 -12.53 -20.05 -9.55
N THR A 26 -11.92 -19.35 -10.52
CA THR A 26 -11.88 -17.90 -10.53
C THR A 26 -13.27 -17.32 -10.85
N HIS A 27 -13.70 -16.34 -10.09
CA HIS A 27 -14.98 -15.65 -10.30
C HIS A 27 -14.75 -14.31 -11.01
N LYS A 28 -15.31 -14.17 -12.21
CA LYS A 28 -15.05 -13.06 -13.15
C LYS A 28 -15.37 -11.65 -12.61
N LYS A 29 -16.34 -11.54 -11.70
CA LYS A 29 -16.78 -10.27 -11.12
C LYS A 29 -16.38 -10.15 -9.64
N THR A 30 -15.22 -10.65 -9.26
CA THR A 30 -14.69 -10.50 -7.87
C THR A 30 -13.38 -9.77 -7.90
N VAL A 31 -13.29 -8.70 -7.09
CA VAL A 31 -12.10 -7.87 -6.91
C VAL A 31 -11.60 -7.98 -5.48
N LEU A 32 -10.33 -8.30 -5.30
CA LEU A 32 -9.66 -8.33 -4.00
C LEU A 32 -8.78 -7.09 -3.87
N PHE A 33 -9.04 -6.29 -2.84
CA PHE A 33 -8.27 -5.11 -2.50
C PHE A 33 -7.35 -5.36 -1.29
N ILE A 34 -6.10 -4.91 -1.40
CA ILE A 34 -5.10 -5.04 -0.34
C ILE A 34 -4.28 -3.74 -0.27
N ALA A 35 -4.46 -2.97 0.80
CA ALA A 35 -3.63 -1.79 1.04
C ALA A 35 -2.62 -2.06 2.15
N PHE A 36 -1.34 -1.73 1.91
CA PHE A 36 -0.23 -1.85 2.86
C PHE A 36 -0.21 -3.17 3.65
N HIS A 37 -0.29 -4.30 2.93
CA HIS A 37 -0.37 -5.65 3.52
C HIS A 37 -1.53 -5.82 4.52
N GLY A 38 -2.67 -5.21 4.24
CA GLY A 38 -3.86 -5.25 5.08
C GLY A 38 -3.84 -4.30 6.29
N ARG A 39 -3.03 -3.24 6.27
CA ARG A 39 -2.99 -2.28 7.40
C ARG A 39 -4.26 -1.44 7.52
N GLY A 40 -5.01 -1.25 6.43
CA GLY A 40 -6.23 -0.45 6.49
C GLY A 40 -6.94 -0.29 5.15
N TYR A 41 -7.99 0.51 5.18
CA TYR A 41 -8.76 0.98 4.04
C TYR A 41 -8.20 2.32 3.61
N SER A 42 -7.29 2.35 2.62
CA SER A 42 -6.51 3.56 2.30
C SER A 42 -5.86 3.51 0.93
N ASP A 43 -5.28 4.64 0.55
CA ASP A 43 -4.40 4.81 -0.59
C ASP A 43 -5.06 4.53 -1.95
N ASN A 44 -4.27 4.27 -3.00
CA ASN A 44 -4.76 4.02 -4.35
C ASN A 44 -5.82 2.90 -4.43
N PRO A 45 -5.68 1.76 -3.73
CA PRO A 45 -6.73 0.75 -3.72
C PRO A 45 -8.08 1.27 -3.23
N ARG A 46 -8.08 2.18 -2.22
CA ARG A 46 -9.31 2.83 -1.75
C ARG A 46 -9.90 3.74 -2.82
N ALA A 47 -9.10 4.60 -3.41
CA ALA A 47 -9.59 5.54 -4.42
C ALA A 47 -10.23 4.80 -5.62
N ILE A 48 -9.58 3.72 -6.09
CA ILE A 48 -10.13 2.86 -7.15
C ILE A 48 -11.45 2.21 -6.70
N TYR A 49 -11.50 1.69 -5.47
CA TYR A 49 -12.72 1.09 -4.94
C TYR A 49 -13.87 2.10 -4.85
N GLU A 50 -13.60 3.29 -4.29
CA GLU A 50 -14.62 4.35 -4.15
C GLU A 50 -15.17 4.78 -5.52
N TYR A 51 -14.33 4.84 -6.54
CA TYR A 51 -14.77 5.08 -7.92
C TYR A 51 -15.60 3.91 -8.45
N MET A 52 -15.10 2.67 -8.35
CA MET A 52 -15.80 1.49 -8.91
C MET A 52 -17.19 1.30 -8.33
N ARG A 53 -17.37 1.48 -7.01
CA ARG A 53 -18.66 1.26 -6.36
C ARG A 53 -19.76 2.25 -6.80
N GLN A 54 -19.38 3.37 -7.40
CA GLN A 54 -20.29 4.41 -7.89
C GLN A 54 -20.69 4.21 -9.37
N GLN A 55 -20.03 3.29 -10.08
CA GLN A 55 -20.26 3.08 -11.52
C GLN A 55 -21.18 1.89 -11.77
N ASP A 56 -22.23 2.09 -12.56
CA ASP A 56 -23.22 1.05 -12.89
C ASP A 56 -22.61 -0.23 -13.48
N GLN A 57 -21.53 -0.09 -14.25
CA GLN A 57 -20.82 -1.23 -14.85
C GLN A 57 -20.25 -2.21 -13.82
N PHE A 58 -20.07 -1.78 -12.57
CA PHE A 58 -19.54 -2.60 -11.49
C PHE A 58 -20.58 -3.01 -10.44
N LYS A 59 -21.87 -2.71 -10.64
CA LYS A 59 -22.95 -3.01 -9.68
C LYS A 59 -23.05 -4.50 -9.30
N ASP A 60 -22.71 -5.40 -10.23
CA ASP A 60 -22.72 -6.85 -9.99
C ASP A 60 -21.39 -7.39 -9.49
N TYR A 61 -20.41 -6.53 -9.24
CA TYR A 61 -19.10 -6.96 -8.76
C TYR A 61 -19.12 -7.22 -7.26
N ARG A 62 -18.33 -8.19 -6.84
CA ARG A 62 -18.08 -8.51 -5.42
C ARG A 62 -16.76 -7.91 -5.01
N PHE A 63 -16.81 -6.96 -4.12
CA PHE A 63 -15.64 -6.29 -3.58
C PHE A 63 -15.22 -6.92 -2.26
N ILE A 64 -13.95 -7.31 -2.17
CA ILE A 64 -13.38 -7.97 -1.00
C ILE A 64 -12.19 -7.15 -0.52
N TRP A 65 -12.20 -6.76 0.75
CA TRP A 65 -11.10 -6.07 1.39
C TRP A 65 -10.40 -6.96 2.41
N ALA A 66 -9.09 -7.19 2.23
CA ALA A 66 -8.30 -7.96 3.17
C ALA A 66 -7.59 -7.01 4.14
N ILE A 67 -8.04 -6.98 5.41
CA ILE A 67 -7.56 -6.04 6.44
C ILE A 67 -7.20 -6.80 7.72
N LYS A 68 -6.03 -6.48 8.30
CA LYS A 68 -5.58 -7.01 9.58
C LYS A 68 -6.40 -6.45 10.74
N HIS A 69 -6.83 -7.34 11.62
CA HIS A 69 -7.55 -6.97 12.84
C HIS A 69 -8.80 -6.13 12.58
N HIS A 70 -9.48 -6.37 11.42
CA HIS A 70 -10.66 -5.59 11.03
C HIS A 70 -11.77 -5.60 12.09
N LYS A 71 -12.02 -6.75 12.72
CA LYS A 71 -13.02 -6.88 13.80
C LYS A 71 -12.65 -6.05 15.02
N LYS A 72 -11.38 -6.12 15.47
CA LYS A 72 -10.89 -5.33 16.61
C LYS A 72 -10.93 -3.83 16.33
N LYS A 73 -10.78 -3.44 15.07
CA LYS A 73 -10.79 -2.03 14.62
C LYS A 73 -12.19 -1.54 14.23
N ASN A 74 -13.22 -2.39 14.33
CA ASN A 74 -14.59 -2.10 13.88
C ASN A 74 -14.65 -1.54 12.45
N ILE A 75 -13.82 -2.09 11.54
CA ILE A 75 -13.78 -1.63 10.15
C ILE A 75 -14.91 -2.30 9.37
N SER A 76 -15.84 -1.47 8.93
CA SER A 76 -16.87 -1.81 7.95
C SER A 76 -16.66 -0.95 6.70
N ILE A 77 -16.87 -1.54 5.53
CA ILE A 77 -16.76 -0.86 4.24
C ILE A 77 -18.06 -1.10 3.49
N GLU A 78 -18.72 -0.02 3.13
CA GLU A 78 -20.00 -0.05 2.43
C GLU A 78 -19.87 -0.85 1.12
N ASN A 79 -20.85 -1.70 0.82
CA ASN A 79 -20.87 -2.54 -0.38
C ASN A 79 -19.66 -3.47 -0.59
N ALA A 80 -18.86 -3.75 0.48
CA ALA A 80 -17.74 -4.67 0.40
C ALA A 80 -17.73 -5.67 1.56
N LYS A 81 -17.23 -6.87 1.26
CA LYS A 81 -16.93 -7.86 2.29
C LYS A 81 -15.54 -7.63 2.84
N VAL A 82 -15.43 -7.34 4.14
CA VAL A 82 -14.13 -7.25 4.82
C VAL A 82 -13.74 -8.61 5.39
N ILE A 83 -12.52 -9.04 5.11
CA ILE A 83 -11.95 -10.30 5.59
C ILE A 83 -10.64 -10.06 6.33
N GLU A 84 -10.30 -10.94 7.27
CA GLU A 84 -9.01 -10.89 7.97
C GLU A 84 -7.87 -11.22 7.01
N TYR A 85 -6.89 -10.32 6.91
CA TYR A 85 -5.67 -10.56 6.14
C TYR A 85 -4.91 -11.75 6.72
N PHE A 86 -4.39 -12.63 5.85
CA PHE A 86 -3.68 -13.85 6.24
C PHE A 86 -4.57 -14.87 7.01
N SER A 87 -5.82 -15.01 6.61
CA SER A 87 -6.78 -15.99 7.13
C SER A 87 -7.20 -17.00 6.05
N ILE A 88 -7.93 -18.03 6.40
CA ILE A 88 -8.51 -18.97 5.41
C ILE A 88 -9.35 -18.24 4.35
N PRO A 89 -10.28 -17.32 4.70
CA PRO A 89 -10.96 -16.50 3.71
C PRO A 89 -10.03 -15.69 2.81
N TYR A 90 -8.92 -15.15 3.34
CA TYR A 90 -7.94 -14.43 2.52
C TYR A 90 -7.34 -15.31 1.43
N PHE A 91 -6.89 -16.52 1.77
CA PHE A 91 -6.33 -17.46 0.79
C PHE A 91 -7.38 -17.96 -0.20
N PHE A 92 -8.61 -18.15 0.24
CA PHE A 92 -9.73 -18.48 -0.63
C PHE A 92 -9.97 -17.36 -1.66
N TYR A 93 -10.06 -16.11 -1.24
CA TYR A 93 -10.28 -14.99 -2.15
C TYR A 93 -9.07 -14.64 -3.01
N LEU A 94 -7.84 -14.88 -2.57
CA LEU A 94 -6.66 -14.87 -3.45
C LEU A 94 -6.83 -15.82 -4.64
N ALA A 95 -7.33 -17.03 -4.40
CA ALA A 95 -7.55 -18.00 -5.47
C ALA A 95 -8.79 -17.73 -6.31
N ARG A 96 -9.86 -17.15 -5.71
CA ARG A 96 -11.17 -16.98 -6.34
C ARG A 96 -11.31 -15.67 -7.10
N SER A 97 -10.69 -14.58 -6.66
CA SER A 97 -10.87 -13.26 -7.28
C SER A 97 -10.16 -13.19 -8.62
N GLN A 98 -10.87 -12.71 -9.66
CA GLN A 98 -10.23 -12.46 -10.95
C GLN A 98 -9.31 -11.25 -10.91
N TYR A 99 -9.68 -10.21 -10.16
CA TYR A 99 -8.91 -8.99 -10.07
C TYR A 99 -8.29 -8.83 -8.69
N TRP A 100 -7.02 -8.51 -8.67
CA TRP A 100 -6.31 -8.09 -7.46
C TRP A 100 -5.83 -6.65 -7.64
N ILE A 101 -6.09 -5.82 -6.66
CA ILE A 101 -5.61 -4.44 -6.62
C ILE A 101 -4.85 -4.26 -5.32
N ALA A 102 -3.55 -4.00 -5.42
CA ALA A 102 -2.70 -3.82 -4.25
C ALA A 102 -1.65 -2.73 -4.50
N ASN A 103 -1.26 -2.04 -3.42
CA ASN A 103 -0.26 -0.96 -3.46
C ASN A 103 1.11 -1.35 -2.90
N CYS A 104 1.24 -2.56 -2.41
CA CYS A 104 2.50 -3.12 -1.91
C CYS A 104 2.79 -4.45 -2.55
N LYS A 105 4.06 -4.81 -2.55
CA LYS A 105 4.55 -6.12 -2.98
C LYS A 105 3.79 -7.25 -2.26
N LEU A 106 3.25 -8.20 -2.99
CA LEU A 106 2.63 -9.37 -2.39
C LEU A 106 3.70 -10.40 -1.96
N PRO A 107 3.48 -11.10 -0.85
CA PRO A 107 4.43 -12.11 -0.39
C PRO A 107 4.70 -13.21 -1.42
N MET A 108 5.91 -13.80 -1.38
CA MET A 108 6.33 -14.84 -2.32
C MET A 108 5.42 -16.08 -2.35
N TYR A 109 4.76 -16.40 -1.23
CA TYR A 109 3.82 -17.53 -1.18
C TYR A 109 2.52 -17.30 -1.96
N VAL A 110 2.23 -16.08 -2.39
CA VAL A 110 1.02 -15.77 -3.17
C VAL A 110 1.20 -16.23 -4.59
N LEU A 111 0.34 -17.14 -5.02
CA LEU A 111 0.33 -17.74 -6.36
C LEU A 111 -0.82 -17.15 -7.19
N LYS A 112 -0.52 -16.73 -8.42
CA LYS A 112 -1.48 -16.14 -9.35
C LYS A 112 -1.77 -17.12 -10.50
N LYS A 113 -3.04 -17.27 -10.85
CA LYS A 113 -3.47 -18.04 -12.03
C LYS A 113 -3.33 -17.18 -13.30
N LYS A 114 -3.26 -17.85 -14.46
CA LYS A 114 -3.15 -17.16 -15.77
C LYS A 114 -4.33 -16.24 -16.06
N ASN A 115 -5.54 -16.62 -15.63
CA ASN A 115 -6.78 -15.88 -15.84
C ASN A 115 -7.07 -14.81 -14.75
N GLN A 116 -6.17 -14.61 -13.80
CA GLN A 116 -6.27 -13.52 -12.82
C GLN A 116 -5.49 -12.31 -13.31
N ILE A 117 -6.01 -11.12 -13.03
CA ILE A 117 -5.43 -9.84 -13.37
C ILE A 117 -4.97 -9.16 -12.09
N TYR A 118 -3.69 -8.81 -12.01
CA TYR A 118 -3.12 -8.09 -10.89
C TYR A 118 -2.70 -6.69 -11.33
N LEU A 119 -3.38 -5.69 -10.80
CA LEU A 119 -3.02 -4.29 -10.88
C LEU A 119 -2.22 -3.91 -9.63
N GLN A 120 -0.93 -3.65 -9.80
CA GLN A 120 -0.08 -3.04 -8.78
C GLN A 120 -0.22 -1.53 -8.89
N THR A 121 -0.66 -0.88 -7.81
CA THR A 121 -0.86 0.57 -7.85
C THR A 121 0.34 1.36 -7.33
N TRP A 122 1.26 0.67 -6.66
CA TRP A 122 2.34 1.29 -5.91
C TRP A 122 1.82 2.35 -4.92
N HIS A 123 2.69 3.16 -4.33
CA HIS A 123 2.27 4.07 -3.25
C HIS A 123 3.13 5.32 -3.09
N GLY A 124 3.99 5.65 -4.05
CA GLY A 124 4.80 6.87 -3.99
C GLY A 124 5.66 7.08 -5.23
N THR A 125 5.90 8.35 -5.55
CA THR A 125 6.87 8.75 -6.59
C THR A 125 8.29 8.43 -6.10
N PRO A 126 9.13 7.79 -6.90
CA PRO A 126 10.47 7.42 -6.50
C PRO A 126 11.39 8.65 -6.47
N LEU A 127 11.72 9.11 -5.27
CA LEU A 127 12.75 10.11 -5.02
C LEU A 127 14.07 9.50 -4.55
N LYS A 128 14.08 8.19 -4.32
CA LYS A 128 15.23 7.37 -3.95
C LYS A 128 15.27 6.15 -4.87
N LYS A 129 16.45 5.53 -5.02
CA LYS A 129 16.58 4.25 -5.71
C LYS A 129 15.63 3.21 -5.14
N LEU A 130 14.99 2.43 -6.01
CA LEU A 130 14.00 1.42 -5.65
C LEU A 130 14.40 0.05 -6.20
N ALA A 131 13.97 -0.98 -5.51
CA ALA A 131 13.98 -2.38 -5.96
C ALA A 131 15.34 -2.78 -6.60
N PHE A 132 15.39 -3.01 -7.90
CA PHE A 132 16.62 -3.42 -8.60
C PHE A 132 17.66 -2.32 -8.76
N ASP A 133 17.26 -1.05 -8.62
CA ASP A 133 18.18 0.09 -8.72
C ASP A 133 18.86 0.40 -7.37
N ILE A 134 18.51 -0.31 -6.28
CA ILE A 134 19.16 -0.16 -4.98
C ILE A 134 20.49 -0.91 -5.01
N GLU A 135 21.56 -0.19 -4.77
CA GLU A 135 22.90 -0.74 -4.58
C GLU A 135 23.10 -1.08 -3.10
N VAL A 136 23.43 -2.33 -2.82
CA VAL A 136 23.78 -2.79 -1.49
C VAL A 136 25.29 -3.06 -1.47
N PRO A 137 26.08 -2.38 -0.63
CA PRO A 137 27.50 -2.63 -0.58
C PRO A 137 27.81 -4.10 -0.33
N GLU A 138 28.84 -4.62 -1.00
CA GLU A 138 29.23 -6.03 -0.89
C GLU A 138 29.50 -6.41 0.58
N GLY A 139 29.06 -7.61 0.97
CA GLY A 139 29.18 -8.10 2.35
C GLY A 139 28.22 -7.46 3.36
N THR A 140 27.34 -6.55 2.93
CA THR A 140 26.34 -5.93 3.80
C THR A 140 24.94 -6.49 3.56
N THR A 141 24.01 -6.17 4.46
CA THR A 141 22.60 -6.53 4.33
C THR A 141 21.72 -5.30 4.34
N PHE A 142 20.58 -5.41 3.68
CA PHE A 142 19.55 -4.37 3.76
C PHE A 142 19.01 -4.32 5.19
N TYR A 143 19.38 -3.30 5.94
CA TYR A 143 19.23 -3.23 7.40
C TYR A 143 17.79 -3.50 7.92
N ARG A 144 16.74 -3.20 7.13
CA ARG A 144 15.34 -3.45 7.52
C ARG A 144 14.93 -4.91 7.47
N SER A 145 15.46 -5.66 6.53
CA SER A 145 15.01 -7.02 6.24
C SER A 145 16.06 -8.08 6.56
N GLY A 146 17.32 -7.67 6.78
CA GLY A 146 18.45 -8.59 6.86
C GLY A 146 18.71 -9.34 5.55
N MET A 147 18.11 -8.90 4.42
CA MET A 147 18.34 -9.48 3.12
C MET A 147 19.61 -8.91 2.49
N ASN A 148 20.39 -9.76 1.84
CA ASN A 148 21.41 -9.31 0.91
C ASN A 148 20.74 -8.84 -0.41
N GLU A 149 21.54 -8.33 -1.34
CA GLU A 149 21.05 -7.81 -2.62
C GLU A 149 20.31 -8.89 -3.43
N GLU A 150 20.90 -10.08 -3.54
CA GLU A 150 20.32 -11.20 -4.28
C GLU A 150 18.93 -11.60 -3.75
N MET A 151 18.82 -11.76 -2.43
CA MET A 151 17.54 -12.06 -1.78
C MET A 151 16.50 -10.97 -2.01
N MET A 152 16.92 -9.70 -1.98
CA MET A 152 16.05 -8.57 -2.25
C MET A 152 15.56 -8.59 -3.70
N HIS A 153 16.46 -8.76 -4.66
CA HIS A 153 16.15 -8.87 -6.08
C HIS A 153 15.21 -10.05 -6.37
N GLU A 154 15.45 -11.22 -5.75
CA GLU A 154 14.56 -12.38 -5.87
C GLU A 154 13.14 -12.06 -5.43
N THR A 155 12.94 -11.38 -4.29
CA THR A 155 11.60 -11.02 -3.81
C THR A 155 10.88 -10.06 -4.75
N TYR A 156 11.59 -9.13 -5.41
CA TYR A 156 11.01 -8.24 -6.40
C TYR A 156 10.71 -8.97 -7.71
N ALA A 157 11.65 -9.78 -8.20
CA ALA A 157 11.46 -10.57 -9.41
C ALA A 157 10.20 -11.47 -9.32
N GLN A 158 10.04 -12.16 -8.19
CA GLN A 158 8.88 -13.02 -7.95
C GLN A 158 7.56 -12.27 -7.88
N ASP A 159 7.56 -11.03 -7.41
CA ASP A 159 6.33 -10.24 -7.34
C ASP A 159 5.99 -9.61 -8.69
N VAL A 160 6.97 -9.00 -9.37
CA VAL A 160 6.77 -8.35 -10.68
C VAL A 160 6.26 -9.34 -11.74
N LYS A 161 6.69 -10.60 -11.70
CA LYS A 161 6.16 -11.66 -12.58
C LYS A 161 4.64 -11.82 -12.48
N LYS A 162 4.03 -11.43 -11.36
CA LYS A 162 2.57 -11.53 -11.15
C LYS A 162 1.82 -10.32 -11.68
N TYR A 163 2.46 -9.16 -11.87
CA TYR A 163 1.78 -7.95 -12.34
C TYR A 163 1.29 -8.13 -13.76
N ASN A 164 0.03 -7.82 -14.02
CA ASN A 164 -0.45 -7.58 -15.37
C ASN A 164 -0.17 -6.13 -15.75
N TYR A 165 -0.51 -5.23 -14.81
CA TYR A 165 -0.32 -3.80 -14.96
C TYR A 165 0.22 -3.18 -13.69
N MET A 166 0.91 -2.06 -13.84
CA MET A 166 1.35 -1.23 -12.71
C MET A 166 1.06 0.24 -13.02
N ILE A 167 0.46 0.95 -12.06
CA ILE A 167 0.20 2.38 -12.18
C ILE A 167 1.51 3.15 -12.06
N SER A 168 1.71 4.08 -12.97
CA SER A 168 2.75 5.10 -12.89
C SER A 168 2.13 6.50 -12.82
N PRO A 169 2.57 7.37 -11.90
CA PRO A 169 1.97 8.69 -11.73
C PRO A 169 2.46 9.73 -12.76
N SER A 170 3.53 9.47 -13.51
CA SER A 170 4.11 10.42 -14.44
C SER A 170 5.12 9.76 -15.37
N ALA A 171 5.48 10.43 -16.47
CA ALA A 171 6.53 10.00 -17.38
C ALA A 171 7.88 9.77 -16.67
N PHE A 172 8.27 10.66 -15.77
CA PHE A 172 9.45 10.51 -14.92
C PHE A 172 9.43 9.18 -14.13
N THR A 173 8.31 8.86 -13.52
CA THR A 173 8.19 7.60 -12.76
C THR A 173 8.14 6.39 -13.68
N THR A 174 7.53 6.52 -14.85
CA THR A 174 7.47 5.46 -15.86
C THR A 174 8.86 5.01 -16.29
N GLU A 175 9.77 5.96 -16.55
CA GLU A 175 11.16 5.67 -16.90
C GLU A 175 11.87 4.92 -15.76
N ILE A 176 11.75 5.42 -14.53
CA ILE A 176 12.36 4.78 -13.36
C ILE A 176 11.77 3.37 -13.10
N PHE A 177 10.46 3.19 -13.25
CA PHE A 177 9.84 1.89 -12.98
C PHE A 177 10.28 0.80 -13.95
N GLN A 178 10.67 1.15 -15.19
CA GLN A 178 11.20 0.18 -16.14
C GLN A 178 12.50 -0.46 -15.64
N SER A 179 13.42 0.30 -15.08
CA SER A 179 14.65 -0.23 -14.48
C SER A 179 14.40 -0.80 -13.08
N ALA A 180 13.79 -0.01 -12.19
CA ALA A 180 13.59 -0.36 -10.80
C ALA A 180 12.77 -1.63 -10.58
N PHE A 181 11.80 -1.92 -11.45
CA PHE A 181 10.99 -3.14 -11.39
C PHE A 181 11.27 -4.11 -12.54
N ARG A 182 12.15 -3.78 -13.49
CA ARG A 182 12.40 -4.57 -14.70
C ARG A 182 11.09 -4.92 -15.42
N ILE A 183 10.19 -3.95 -15.53
CA ILE A 183 8.86 -4.08 -16.12
C ILE A 183 8.77 -3.37 -17.46
N ASN A 184 8.15 -4.02 -18.46
CA ASN A 184 8.01 -3.43 -19.79
C ASN A 184 7.05 -2.23 -19.77
N ARG A 185 7.30 -1.24 -20.64
CA ARG A 185 6.52 0.00 -20.74
C ARG A 185 5.02 -0.25 -20.97
N GLU A 186 4.66 -1.24 -21.78
CA GLU A 186 3.27 -1.58 -22.11
C GLU A 186 2.45 -2.03 -20.89
N ARG A 187 3.11 -2.45 -19.82
CA ARG A 187 2.47 -2.85 -18.56
C ARG A 187 2.34 -1.70 -17.57
N LEU A 188 2.93 -0.54 -17.88
CA LEU A 188 2.85 0.68 -17.08
C LEU A 188 1.68 1.54 -17.58
N ILE A 189 0.74 1.82 -16.68
CA ILE A 189 -0.41 2.69 -16.94
C ILE A 189 -0.09 4.06 -16.35
N GLU A 190 0.23 5.02 -17.22
CA GLU A 190 0.59 6.38 -16.83
C GLU A 190 -0.67 7.24 -16.73
N THR A 191 -1.25 7.32 -15.54
CA THR A 191 -2.54 7.98 -15.29
C THR A 191 -2.58 8.84 -14.04
N GLY A 192 -1.45 9.04 -13.36
CA GLY A 192 -1.46 9.58 -12.01
C GLY A 192 -1.77 8.52 -10.96
N TYR A 193 -1.66 8.90 -9.68
CA TYR A 193 -2.15 8.05 -8.59
C TYR A 193 -3.61 8.36 -8.29
N PRO A 194 -4.52 7.36 -8.35
CA PRO A 194 -5.95 7.56 -8.09
C PRO A 194 -6.28 8.26 -6.78
N ARG A 195 -5.48 8.06 -5.73
CA ARG A 195 -5.65 8.75 -4.45
C ARG A 195 -5.47 10.26 -4.54
N ASN A 196 -4.76 10.75 -5.55
CA ASN A 196 -4.48 12.18 -5.74
C ASN A 196 -5.64 12.91 -6.44
N ASP A 197 -6.60 12.21 -7.01
CA ASP A 197 -7.78 12.82 -7.64
C ASP A 197 -8.56 13.70 -6.65
N PHE A 198 -8.53 13.34 -5.36
CA PHE A 198 -9.10 14.17 -4.31
C PHE A 198 -8.45 15.57 -4.22
N LEU A 199 -7.16 15.70 -4.56
CA LEU A 199 -6.44 16.98 -4.50
C LEU A 199 -6.89 17.98 -5.58
N THR A 200 -7.58 17.52 -6.61
CA THR A 200 -8.12 18.34 -7.69
C THR A 200 -9.64 18.47 -7.64
N ASN A 201 -10.30 17.54 -6.93
CA ASN A 201 -11.76 17.43 -6.90
C ASN A 201 -12.38 17.76 -5.53
N TYR A 202 -11.57 18.22 -4.56
CA TYR A 202 -12.10 18.62 -3.25
C TYR A 202 -12.91 19.93 -3.35
N THR A 203 -13.85 20.07 -2.42
CA THR A 203 -14.68 21.25 -2.26
C THR A 203 -14.23 22.07 -1.03
N GLU A 204 -14.69 23.32 -0.91
CA GLU A 204 -14.48 24.11 0.31
C GLU A 204 -15.10 23.44 1.54
N GLU A 205 -16.22 22.77 1.37
CA GLU A 205 -16.87 21.99 2.44
C GLU A 205 -15.96 20.85 2.93
N ASP A 206 -15.27 20.16 2.05
CA ASP A 206 -14.28 19.13 2.42
C ASP A 206 -13.18 19.72 3.29
N VAL A 207 -12.66 20.89 2.92
CA VAL A 207 -11.63 21.58 3.69
C VAL A 207 -12.14 21.94 5.10
N LEU A 208 -13.35 22.49 5.20
CA LEU A 208 -13.97 22.81 6.48
C LEU A 208 -14.19 21.58 7.34
N ASN A 209 -14.67 20.48 6.75
CA ASN A 209 -14.90 19.23 7.45
C ASN A 209 -13.59 18.60 7.94
N ILE A 210 -12.51 18.65 7.14
CA ILE A 210 -11.18 18.18 7.54
C ILE A 210 -10.65 19.04 8.69
N LYS A 211 -10.71 20.36 8.61
CA LYS A 211 -10.28 21.25 9.69
C LYS A 211 -11.03 20.96 10.99
N LYS A 212 -12.37 20.89 10.95
CA LYS A 212 -13.21 20.53 12.11
C LYS A 212 -12.80 19.17 12.71
N LYS A 213 -12.64 18.15 11.87
CA LYS A 213 -12.24 16.80 12.30
C LYS A 213 -10.87 16.76 12.98
N LEU A 214 -9.95 17.62 12.55
CA LEU A 214 -8.61 17.72 13.10
C LEU A 214 -8.49 18.74 14.26
N GLY A 215 -9.58 19.44 14.61
CA GLY A 215 -9.57 20.48 15.63
C GLY A 215 -8.77 21.73 15.21
N ILE A 216 -8.66 22.01 13.92
CA ILE A 216 -7.93 23.15 13.38
C ILE A 216 -8.88 24.35 13.30
N PRO A 217 -8.51 25.54 13.84
CA PRO A 217 -9.28 26.76 13.67
C PRO A 217 -9.54 27.08 12.20
N LEU A 218 -10.77 27.49 11.86
CA LEU A 218 -11.19 27.65 10.48
C LEU A 218 -10.51 28.82 9.78
N ASP A 219 -10.18 29.85 10.54
CA ASP A 219 -9.52 31.09 10.12
C ASP A 219 -8.02 30.96 9.90
N LYS A 220 -7.39 29.89 10.43
CA LYS A 220 -5.94 29.68 10.28
C LYS A 220 -5.58 28.86 9.04
N LYS A 221 -4.44 29.19 8.46
CA LYS A 221 -3.79 28.41 7.43
C LYS A 221 -3.13 27.17 8.05
N VAL A 222 -2.85 26.15 7.24
CA VAL A 222 -2.21 24.91 7.70
C VAL A 222 -0.83 24.76 7.07
N LEU A 223 0.17 24.59 7.92
CA LEU A 223 1.52 24.21 7.51
C LEU A 223 1.74 22.75 7.87
N LEU A 224 1.83 21.87 6.86
CA LEU A 224 2.12 20.45 7.07
C LEU A 224 3.63 20.20 7.04
N TYR A 225 4.18 19.76 8.16
CA TYR A 225 5.54 19.23 8.23
C TYR A 225 5.52 17.70 8.32
N ALA A 226 5.86 17.04 7.21
CA ALA A 226 5.81 15.59 7.06
C ALA A 226 7.19 15.02 6.67
N PRO A 227 8.17 15.01 7.58
CA PRO A 227 9.50 14.53 7.28
C PRO A 227 9.51 13.04 6.98
N THR A 228 10.36 12.63 6.03
CA THR A 228 10.58 11.22 5.72
C THR A 228 11.69 10.64 6.60
N TRP A 229 11.72 9.32 6.72
CA TRP A 229 12.78 8.58 7.42
C TRP A 229 14.15 8.71 6.72
N ARG A 230 15.22 8.46 7.47
CA ARG A 230 16.59 8.37 6.95
C ARG A 230 17.12 6.97 7.18
N ASP A 231 17.82 6.40 6.18
CA ASP A 231 18.38 5.04 6.27
C ASP A 231 19.42 4.89 7.37
N ASN A 232 20.19 5.94 7.59
CA ASN A 232 21.25 5.99 8.64
C ASN A 232 20.72 6.28 10.05
N SER A 233 19.42 6.43 10.24
CA SER A 233 18.80 6.77 11.53
C SER A 233 18.13 5.56 12.20
N TYR A 234 18.43 4.34 11.73
CA TYR A 234 17.88 3.12 12.32
C TYR A 234 18.82 2.58 13.39
N ILE A 235 18.31 2.39 14.60
CA ILE A 235 18.98 1.66 15.67
C ILE A 235 18.13 0.45 16.07
N THR A 236 18.70 -0.47 16.86
CA THR A 236 18.05 -1.73 17.30
C THR A 236 16.67 -1.55 17.94
N LYS A 237 16.38 -0.35 18.46
CA LYS A 237 15.08 0.01 19.08
C LYS A 237 14.11 0.76 18.13
N GLY A 238 14.48 0.99 16.87
CA GLY A 238 13.68 1.72 15.89
C GLY A 238 14.40 2.91 15.26
N TYR A 239 13.66 3.76 14.55
CA TYR A 239 14.22 4.98 13.97
C TYR A 239 14.42 6.04 15.02
N THR A 240 15.63 6.61 15.10
CA THR A 240 15.88 7.88 15.76
C THR A 240 15.78 8.97 14.70
N PHE A 241 14.93 9.94 14.93
CA PHE A 241 14.80 11.11 14.07
C PHE A 241 15.13 12.35 14.89
N LYS A 242 16.26 12.99 14.58
CA LYS A 242 16.58 14.30 15.14
C LYS A 242 15.79 15.34 14.36
N LEU A 243 14.88 16.03 15.03
CA LEU A 243 14.16 17.14 14.44
C LEU A 243 15.13 18.32 14.26
N GLU A 244 15.31 18.72 13.00
CA GLU A 244 16.11 19.91 12.64
C GLU A 244 15.28 21.21 12.72
N VAL A 245 14.11 21.14 13.37
CA VAL A 245 13.18 22.26 13.51
C VAL A 245 12.94 22.59 14.97
N HIS A 246 12.79 23.90 15.23
CA HIS A 246 12.48 24.42 16.55
C HIS A 246 11.00 24.87 16.57
N PHE A 247 10.11 24.02 17.06
CA PHE A 247 8.67 24.30 17.09
C PHE A 247 8.32 25.56 17.87
N ASP A 248 9.03 25.86 18.95
CA ASP A 248 8.82 27.10 19.72
C ASP A 248 9.08 28.36 18.89
N LYS A 249 10.13 28.33 18.03
CA LYS A 249 10.40 29.43 17.12
C LYS A 249 9.31 29.53 16.04
N TRP A 250 8.87 28.41 15.50
CA TRP A 250 7.79 28.39 14.52
C TRP A 250 6.49 28.92 15.11
N GLN A 251 6.17 28.52 16.35
CA GLN A 251 4.99 29.02 17.06
C GLN A 251 5.03 30.53 17.23
N LYS A 252 6.17 31.11 17.60
CA LYS A 252 6.33 32.56 17.78
C LYS A 252 6.20 33.34 16.47
N ILE A 253 6.66 32.76 15.34
CA ILE A 253 6.70 33.47 14.06
C ILE A 253 5.41 33.24 13.26
N LEU A 254 4.84 32.07 13.33
CA LEU A 254 3.76 31.62 12.45
C LEU A 254 2.43 31.39 13.18
N GLY A 255 2.42 31.35 14.51
CA GLY A 255 1.27 30.90 15.30
C GLY A 255 0.03 31.76 15.18
N ASP A 256 0.17 33.01 14.78
CA ASP A 256 -0.97 33.91 14.58
C ASP A 256 -1.76 33.58 13.30
N GLU A 257 -1.07 33.14 12.22
CA GLU A 257 -1.71 32.85 10.95
C GLU A 257 -1.85 31.34 10.68
N TYR A 258 -0.95 30.51 11.23
CA TYR A 258 -0.81 29.11 10.88
C TYR A 258 -1.02 28.16 12.05
N VAL A 259 -1.59 27.00 11.75
CA VAL A 259 -1.48 25.81 12.59
C VAL A 259 -0.47 24.85 11.95
N ILE A 260 0.51 24.42 12.74
CA ILE A 260 1.52 23.46 12.30
C ILE A 260 1.01 22.05 12.56
N VAL A 261 0.81 21.29 11.48
CA VAL A 261 0.46 19.86 11.56
C VAL A 261 1.73 19.04 11.34
N PHE A 262 2.14 18.33 12.37
CA PHE A 262 3.31 17.44 12.31
C PHE A 262 2.88 16.01 12.06
N LYS A 263 3.35 15.43 10.94
CA LYS A 263 3.07 14.05 10.57
C LYS A 263 4.37 13.28 10.40
N PRO A 264 4.88 12.63 11.45
CA PRO A 264 6.06 11.78 11.33
C PRO A 264 5.78 10.58 10.43
N HIS A 265 6.82 9.99 9.86
CA HIS A 265 6.69 8.85 8.98
C HIS A 265 6.11 7.61 9.71
N TYR A 266 6.53 7.40 10.98
CA TYR A 266 6.00 6.33 11.87
C TYR A 266 6.01 6.80 13.32
#